data_d40fb2af3916087f0385fb6f0680b7c1
#
_entry.id   d40fb2af3916087f0385fb6f0680b7c1
#
_cell.length_a   1.000
_cell.length_b   1.000
_cell.length_c   1.000
_cell.angle_alpha   90.00
_cell.angle_beta   90.00
_cell.angle_gamma   90.00
#
_symmetry.space_group_name_H-M   'P 1'
#
loop_
_entity.id
_entity.type
_entity.pdbx_description
1 polymer ?
#
loop_
_entity_poly.entity_id
_entity_poly.type
_entity_poly.pdbx_seq_one_letter_code
_entity_poly.pdbx_strand_id
1 'polypeptide(L)'
;MRILNISAQKPDSTGSGTYLAALVREQIETGHRAAVLCGAAPGDTQGELDRRAAVFAVPFESPELPFPICGMSDVMPYPSTRYRDLTPSMLKAFERTFVAAIDRAVAEFRPDLVLCHHLYLVTALARERVRDVPVVAVCHSTDLRQLRSHALERDRIVSAVRRLDAVFALHAEQAEQIGLVCGVDADRIHVIGTGYDHRVFCRDANVARQPGSLAYVGKICFKKGVESLVRAVSLPIDDGVRPSGLVLVGGRGDDAEYARIERLTAASDVPVTLAGRLDSDGLVRAYRSSDVFVLPSFYEGLPLVTIEALACGCKVVATDLPGVRPWMEATLPSAPVTWVASPRMTDVDTPVAADLPLFERALADAIAQALAAPPSTFEPSAVSWEACLARILKVVDLLEGGLCG
;
A
#
# COMPACT_ATOMS: atom_id res chain seq x y z
N MET A 1 -19.51 16.17 -6.84
CA MET A 1 -19.53 14.98 -7.72
C MET A 1 -19.98 13.73 -6.96
N ARG A 2 -20.45 12.72 -7.66
CA ARG A 2 -20.71 11.36 -7.15
C ARG A 2 -19.60 10.47 -7.66
N ILE A 3 -18.77 9.96 -6.76
CA ILE A 3 -17.57 9.17 -7.09
C ILE A 3 -17.80 7.71 -6.70
N LEU A 4 -17.78 6.81 -7.66
CA LEU A 4 -17.85 5.37 -7.44
C LEU A 4 -16.44 4.78 -7.41
N ASN A 5 -15.99 4.38 -6.23
CA ASN A 5 -14.71 3.69 -6.04
C ASN A 5 -14.89 2.19 -6.25
N ILE A 6 -14.03 1.54 -7.05
CA ILE A 6 -14.15 0.11 -7.37
C ILE A 6 -12.85 -0.62 -7.00
N SER A 7 -12.98 -1.69 -6.21
CA SER A 7 -11.91 -2.63 -5.89
C SER A 7 -12.47 -4.05 -5.84
N ALA A 8 -11.70 -5.06 -6.28
CA ALA A 8 -12.08 -6.45 -6.07
C ALA A 8 -11.79 -6.97 -4.66
N GLN A 9 -11.04 -6.20 -3.86
CA GLN A 9 -10.56 -6.57 -2.53
C GLN A 9 -11.41 -5.95 -1.42
N LYS A 10 -11.13 -6.36 -0.17
CA LYS A 10 -11.65 -5.66 1.00
C LYS A 10 -11.09 -4.23 1.06
N PRO A 11 -11.91 -3.25 1.45
CA PRO A 11 -11.54 -1.83 1.32
C PRO A 11 -10.60 -1.29 2.39
N ASP A 12 -10.16 -2.08 3.36
CA ASP A 12 -9.43 -1.60 4.54
C ASP A 12 -8.30 -2.52 5.02
N SER A 13 -8.16 -3.70 4.40
CA SER A 13 -7.33 -4.76 4.98
C SER A 13 -5.89 -4.80 4.44
N THR A 14 -5.55 -3.92 3.50
CA THR A 14 -4.24 -3.86 2.83
C THR A 14 -3.83 -2.41 2.62
N GLY A 15 -2.57 -2.14 2.25
CA GLY A 15 -2.13 -0.78 1.92
C GLY A 15 -2.99 -0.10 0.84
N SER A 16 -3.39 -0.83 -0.21
CA SER A 16 -4.32 -0.31 -1.22
C SER A 16 -5.74 -0.12 -0.68
N GLY A 17 -6.17 -0.98 0.25
CA GLY A 17 -7.45 -0.82 0.94
C GLY A 17 -7.47 0.41 1.85
N THR A 18 -6.42 0.62 2.63
CA THR A 18 -6.23 1.83 3.46
C THR A 18 -6.21 3.09 2.58
N TYR A 19 -5.54 3.03 1.43
CA TYR A 19 -5.52 4.12 0.45
C TYR A 19 -6.93 4.43 -0.06
N LEU A 20 -7.71 3.41 -0.45
CA LEU A 20 -9.10 3.56 -0.89
C LEU A 20 -9.96 4.16 0.22
N ALA A 21 -9.91 3.63 1.44
CA ALA A 21 -10.71 4.11 2.57
C ALA A 21 -10.40 5.58 2.91
N ALA A 22 -9.12 5.97 2.85
CA ALA A 22 -8.68 7.34 3.06
C ALA A 22 -9.20 8.30 1.97
N LEU A 23 -9.11 7.92 0.70
CA LEU A 23 -9.66 8.74 -0.40
C LEU A 23 -11.19 8.87 -0.30
N VAL A 24 -11.91 7.80 0.06
CA VAL A 24 -13.36 7.85 0.27
C VAL A 24 -13.72 8.83 1.38
N ARG A 25 -12.96 8.82 2.48
CA ARG A 25 -13.13 9.78 3.57
C ARG A 25 -12.94 11.23 3.08
N GLU A 26 -11.84 11.50 2.38
CA GLU A 26 -11.55 12.84 1.85
C GLU A 26 -12.58 13.28 0.80
N GLN A 27 -13.08 12.39 -0.05
CA GLN A 27 -14.19 12.69 -0.97
C GLN A 27 -15.41 13.23 -0.21
N ILE A 28 -15.75 12.58 0.90
CA ILE A 28 -16.91 12.97 1.72
C ILE A 28 -16.64 14.28 2.49
N GLU A 29 -15.46 14.43 3.09
CA GLU A 29 -15.07 15.64 3.83
C GLU A 29 -15.03 16.88 2.92
N THR A 30 -14.66 16.71 1.66
CA THR A 30 -14.64 17.79 0.66
C THR A 30 -15.98 18.00 -0.06
N GLY A 31 -17.06 17.37 0.44
CA GLY A 31 -18.43 17.61 -0.04
C GLY A 31 -18.86 16.77 -1.24
N HIS A 32 -18.08 15.76 -1.64
CA HIS A 32 -18.50 14.80 -2.65
C HIS A 32 -19.34 13.68 -2.05
N ARG A 33 -20.14 13.01 -2.88
CA ARG A 33 -20.80 11.76 -2.50
C ARG A 33 -19.95 10.58 -2.95
N ALA A 34 -19.65 9.67 -2.05
CA ALA A 34 -18.83 8.51 -2.33
C ALA A 34 -19.64 7.20 -2.27
N ALA A 35 -19.32 6.29 -3.16
CA ALA A 35 -19.75 4.90 -3.11
C ALA A 35 -18.54 3.98 -3.30
N VAL A 36 -18.62 2.77 -2.75
CA VAL A 36 -17.58 1.74 -2.87
C VAL A 36 -18.21 0.44 -3.35
N LEU A 37 -17.72 -0.09 -4.48
CA LEU A 37 -17.96 -1.45 -4.90
C LEU A 37 -16.73 -2.29 -4.53
N CYS A 38 -16.90 -3.31 -3.68
CA CYS A 38 -15.78 -4.11 -3.17
C CYS A 38 -16.16 -5.56 -2.91
N GLY A 39 -15.14 -6.43 -2.89
CA GLY A 39 -15.29 -7.81 -2.42
C GLY A 39 -15.56 -7.86 -0.92
N ALA A 40 -16.44 -8.77 -0.51
CA ALA A 40 -16.76 -9.03 0.89
C ALA A 40 -16.74 -10.52 1.19
N ALA A 41 -16.21 -10.91 2.36
CA ALA A 41 -16.30 -12.27 2.88
C ALA A 41 -17.50 -12.39 3.84
N PRO A 42 -17.97 -13.61 4.16
CA PRO A 42 -19.01 -13.81 5.16
C PRO A 42 -18.64 -13.19 6.50
N GLY A 43 -19.56 -12.38 7.05
CA GLY A 43 -19.37 -11.71 8.34
C GLY A 43 -18.54 -10.42 8.28
N ASP A 44 -18.08 -9.98 7.10
CA ASP A 44 -17.42 -8.69 6.96
C ASP A 44 -18.37 -7.54 7.32
N THR A 45 -17.83 -6.55 8.03
CA THR A 45 -18.46 -5.25 8.27
C THR A 45 -17.85 -4.22 7.31
N GLN A 46 -18.36 -2.97 7.36
CA GLN A 46 -17.77 -1.88 6.57
C GLN A 46 -16.32 -1.52 6.96
N GLY A 47 -15.79 -2.11 8.05
CA GLY A 47 -14.44 -1.86 8.53
C GLY A 47 -14.18 -0.37 8.80
N GLU A 48 -13.08 0.15 8.26
CA GLU A 48 -12.67 1.56 8.39
C GLU A 48 -13.29 2.49 7.33
N LEU A 49 -14.16 1.96 6.44
CA LEU A 49 -14.88 2.82 5.50
C LEU A 49 -15.78 3.81 6.22
N ASP A 50 -15.78 5.04 5.74
CA ASP A 50 -16.71 6.06 6.23
C ASP A 50 -18.16 5.58 6.06
N ARG A 51 -18.92 5.59 7.15
CA ARG A 51 -20.30 5.10 7.19
C ARG A 51 -21.28 5.91 6.32
N ARG A 52 -20.87 7.09 5.85
CA ARG A 52 -21.62 7.92 4.91
C ARG A 52 -21.49 7.44 3.47
N ALA A 53 -20.48 6.60 3.16
CA ALA A 53 -20.33 6.01 1.84
C ALA A 53 -21.37 4.92 1.59
N ALA A 54 -21.95 4.90 0.39
CA ALA A 54 -22.76 3.77 -0.06
C ALA A 54 -21.86 2.56 -0.39
N VAL A 55 -22.24 1.36 0.03
CA VAL A 55 -21.45 0.15 -0.22
C VAL A 55 -22.21 -0.85 -1.08
N PHE A 56 -21.60 -1.24 -2.20
CA PHE A 56 -22.04 -2.30 -3.10
C PHE A 56 -21.13 -3.52 -2.90
N ALA A 57 -21.41 -4.32 -1.90
CA ALA A 57 -20.63 -5.51 -1.59
C ALA A 57 -20.86 -6.62 -2.62
N VAL A 58 -19.78 -7.27 -3.05
CA VAL A 58 -19.77 -8.48 -3.87
C VAL A 58 -19.40 -9.66 -2.95
N PRO A 59 -20.37 -10.49 -2.55
CA PRO A 59 -20.14 -11.56 -1.59
C PRO A 59 -19.37 -12.72 -2.22
N PHE A 60 -18.19 -12.98 -1.72
CA PHE A 60 -17.43 -14.20 -1.95
C PHE A 60 -17.85 -15.30 -0.95
N GLU A 61 -17.43 -16.55 -1.18
CA GLU A 61 -17.87 -17.74 -0.42
C GLU A 61 -19.40 -17.83 -0.40
N SER A 62 -20.01 -17.48 -1.53
CA SER A 62 -21.43 -17.46 -1.82
C SER A 62 -21.78 -18.46 -2.94
N PRO A 63 -23.05 -18.74 -3.23
CA PRO A 63 -23.42 -19.56 -4.37
C PRO A 63 -22.91 -19.04 -5.72
N GLU A 64 -22.80 -17.73 -5.89
CA GLU A 64 -22.30 -17.06 -7.11
C GLU A 64 -20.77 -17.08 -7.21
N LEU A 65 -20.07 -16.95 -6.08
CA LEU A 65 -18.61 -16.95 -5.97
C LEU A 65 -18.15 -17.90 -4.86
N PRO A 66 -18.17 -19.24 -5.09
CA PRO A 66 -17.92 -20.25 -4.05
C PRO A 66 -16.42 -20.42 -3.74
N PHE A 67 -15.70 -19.32 -3.62
CA PHE A 67 -14.27 -19.26 -3.28
C PHE A 67 -13.95 -17.95 -2.57
N PRO A 68 -12.83 -17.90 -1.81
CA PRO A 68 -12.39 -16.70 -1.11
C PRO A 68 -12.06 -15.52 -2.05
N ILE A 69 -12.10 -14.30 -1.52
CA ILE A 69 -11.79 -13.05 -2.24
C ILE A 69 -10.46 -13.18 -3.00
N CYS A 70 -10.43 -12.71 -4.25
CA CYS A 70 -9.22 -12.69 -5.05
C CYS A 70 -8.23 -11.66 -4.51
N GLY A 71 -7.01 -12.09 -4.20
CA GLY A 71 -5.95 -11.24 -3.65
C GLY A 71 -4.97 -10.73 -4.69
N MET A 72 -4.58 -9.46 -4.61
CA MET A 72 -3.51 -8.87 -5.44
C MET A 72 -2.10 -9.30 -5.00
N SER A 73 -1.97 -9.97 -3.87
CA SER A 73 -0.73 -10.61 -3.39
C SER A 73 -0.96 -12.10 -3.20
N ASP A 74 0.12 -12.89 -3.31
CA ASP A 74 0.05 -14.35 -3.11
C ASP A 74 -0.39 -14.73 -1.70
N VAL A 75 -0.06 -13.89 -0.73
CA VAL A 75 -0.48 -14.00 0.67
C VAL A 75 -1.21 -12.73 1.06
N MET A 76 -2.47 -12.86 1.41
CA MET A 76 -3.32 -11.77 1.88
C MET A 76 -3.49 -11.86 3.40
N PRO A 77 -3.86 -10.76 4.07
CA PRO A 77 -4.14 -10.77 5.51
C PRO A 77 -5.47 -11.46 5.88
N TYR A 78 -6.13 -12.09 4.94
CA TYR A 78 -7.36 -12.85 5.06
C TYR A 78 -7.33 -14.04 4.07
N PRO A 79 -8.15 -15.08 4.25
CA PRO A 79 -8.26 -16.17 3.28
C PRO A 79 -8.54 -15.63 1.88
N SER A 80 -7.74 -16.03 0.91
CA SER A 80 -7.82 -15.47 -0.44
C SER A 80 -7.50 -16.47 -1.53
N THR A 81 -8.08 -16.25 -2.71
CA THR A 81 -7.77 -16.95 -3.94
C THR A 81 -6.73 -16.16 -4.72
N ARG A 82 -5.65 -16.77 -5.18
CA ARG A 82 -4.69 -16.12 -6.07
C ARG A 82 -5.29 -16.05 -7.47
N TYR A 83 -5.13 -14.91 -8.15
CA TYR A 83 -5.65 -14.76 -9.51
C TYR A 83 -5.15 -15.84 -10.48
N ARG A 84 -3.86 -16.22 -10.39
CA ARG A 84 -3.27 -17.27 -11.23
C ARG A 84 -3.88 -18.66 -11.05
N ASP A 85 -4.58 -18.89 -9.94
CA ASP A 85 -5.22 -20.18 -9.62
C ASP A 85 -6.71 -20.20 -10.01
N LEU A 86 -7.24 -19.11 -10.56
CA LEU A 86 -8.62 -19.08 -11.05
C LEU A 86 -8.79 -20.05 -12.22
N THR A 87 -9.65 -21.03 -12.04
CA THR A 87 -10.09 -21.90 -13.12
C THR A 87 -10.97 -21.12 -14.10
N PRO A 88 -11.17 -21.60 -15.34
CA PRO A 88 -12.08 -20.94 -16.30
C PRO A 88 -13.51 -20.75 -15.76
N SER A 89 -14.02 -21.69 -14.95
CA SER A 89 -15.33 -21.57 -14.33
C SER A 89 -15.38 -20.50 -13.23
N MET A 90 -14.33 -20.41 -12.39
CA MET A 90 -14.22 -19.37 -11.37
C MET A 90 -14.10 -18.00 -12.01
N LEU A 91 -13.27 -17.85 -13.05
CA LEU A 91 -13.12 -16.62 -13.80
C LEU A 91 -14.46 -16.15 -14.39
N LYS A 92 -15.18 -17.03 -15.05
CA LYS A 92 -16.51 -16.74 -15.61
C LYS A 92 -17.53 -16.33 -14.53
N ALA A 93 -17.48 -16.98 -13.36
CA ALA A 93 -18.32 -16.60 -12.23
C ALA A 93 -17.95 -15.21 -11.70
N PHE A 94 -16.66 -14.93 -11.52
CA PHE A 94 -16.13 -13.63 -11.12
C PHE A 94 -16.61 -12.53 -12.07
N GLU A 95 -16.38 -12.69 -13.36
CA GLU A 95 -16.78 -11.71 -14.37
C GLU A 95 -18.29 -11.42 -14.32
N ARG A 96 -19.11 -12.47 -14.38
CA ARG A 96 -20.57 -12.32 -14.34
C ARG A 96 -21.04 -11.56 -13.10
N THR A 97 -20.49 -11.90 -11.94
CA THR A 97 -20.93 -11.31 -10.67
C THR A 97 -20.47 -9.86 -10.54
N PHE A 98 -19.20 -9.55 -10.90
CA PHE A 98 -18.71 -8.17 -10.89
C PHE A 98 -19.38 -7.30 -11.96
N VAL A 99 -19.65 -7.81 -13.16
CA VAL A 99 -20.38 -7.06 -14.18
C VAL A 99 -21.78 -6.69 -13.67
N ALA A 100 -22.52 -7.65 -13.10
CA ALA A 100 -23.84 -7.37 -12.53
C ALA A 100 -23.78 -6.35 -11.37
N ALA A 101 -22.73 -6.42 -10.53
CA ALA A 101 -22.55 -5.49 -9.44
C ALA A 101 -22.17 -4.07 -9.92
N ILE A 102 -21.33 -3.95 -10.97
CA ILE A 102 -20.99 -2.69 -11.61
C ILE A 102 -22.24 -2.06 -12.23
N ASP A 103 -23.01 -2.82 -13.01
CA ASP A 103 -24.23 -2.33 -13.65
C ASP A 103 -25.23 -1.81 -12.61
N ARG A 104 -25.41 -2.55 -11.50
CA ARG A 104 -26.27 -2.13 -10.39
C ARG A 104 -25.76 -0.86 -9.72
N ALA A 105 -24.46 -0.80 -9.39
CA ALA A 105 -23.87 0.36 -8.73
C ALA A 105 -23.99 1.62 -9.61
N VAL A 106 -23.74 1.51 -10.90
CA VAL A 106 -23.89 2.62 -11.86
C VAL A 106 -25.35 3.06 -11.96
N ALA A 107 -26.30 2.14 -12.05
CA ALA A 107 -27.73 2.46 -12.17
C ALA A 107 -28.28 3.14 -10.90
N GLU A 108 -27.93 2.63 -9.72
CA GLU A 108 -28.45 3.11 -8.43
C GLU A 108 -27.75 4.39 -7.96
N PHE A 109 -26.41 4.42 -8.03
CA PHE A 109 -25.61 5.56 -7.53
C PHE A 109 -25.49 6.68 -8.56
N ARG A 110 -25.53 6.37 -9.87
CA ARG A 110 -25.38 7.32 -11.00
C ARG A 110 -24.10 8.16 -10.84
N PRO A 111 -22.93 7.55 -10.88
CA PRO A 111 -21.66 8.25 -10.65
C PRO A 111 -21.40 9.30 -11.73
N ASP A 112 -20.71 10.37 -11.36
CA ASP A 112 -20.12 11.35 -12.28
C ASP A 112 -18.68 10.94 -12.63
N LEU A 113 -18.04 10.08 -11.78
CA LEU A 113 -16.69 9.55 -11.94
C LEU A 113 -16.64 8.12 -11.41
N VAL A 114 -15.97 7.24 -12.13
CA VAL A 114 -15.56 5.90 -11.65
C VAL A 114 -14.06 5.89 -11.40
N LEU A 115 -13.65 5.67 -10.14
CA LEU A 115 -12.27 5.56 -9.70
C LEU A 115 -11.96 4.12 -9.31
N CYS A 116 -11.21 3.41 -10.14
CA CYS A 116 -10.82 2.04 -9.89
C CYS A 116 -9.51 1.98 -9.09
N HIS A 117 -9.40 0.98 -8.23
CA HIS A 117 -8.17 0.65 -7.52
C HIS A 117 -7.58 -0.65 -8.08
N HIS A 118 -6.31 -0.59 -8.48
CA HIS A 118 -5.55 -1.54 -9.27
C HIS A 118 -5.87 -1.54 -10.78
N LEU A 119 -4.83 -1.62 -11.59
CA LEU A 119 -4.91 -1.79 -13.05
C LEU A 119 -5.06 -3.27 -13.38
N TYR A 120 -6.18 -3.87 -12.98
CA TYR A 120 -6.36 -5.30 -13.09
C TYR A 120 -7.78 -5.69 -13.55
N LEU A 121 -8.19 -6.95 -13.33
CA LEU A 121 -9.37 -7.56 -13.94
C LEU A 121 -10.67 -6.76 -13.69
N VAL A 122 -10.96 -6.34 -12.42
CA VAL A 122 -12.19 -5.59 -12.12
C VAL A 122 -12.21 -4.22 -12.80
N THR A 123 -11.06 -3.58 -12.92
CA THR A 123 -10.91 -2.31 -13.65
C THR A 123 -11.15 -2.49 -15.15
N ALA A 124 -10.69 -3.61 -15.71
CA ALA A 124 -11.01 -3.96 -17.11
C ALA A 124 -12.52 -4.13 -17.31
N LEU A 125 -13.20 -4.86 -16.41
CA LEU A 125 -14.64 -5.01 -16.45
C LEU A 125 -15.37 -3.66 -16.32
N ALA A 126 -14.93 -2.80 -15.40
CA ALA A 126 -15.50 -1.46 -15.23
C ALA A 126 -15.37 -0.63 -16.51
N ARG A 127 -14.17 -0.60 -17.13
CA ARG A 127 -13.95 0.14 -18.38
C ARG A 127 -14.76 -0.41 -19.57
N GLU A 128 -15.01 -1.71 -19.61
CA GLU A 128 -15.82 -2.34 -20.65
C GLU A 128 -17.32 -2.01 -20.51
N ARG A 129 -17.79 -1.84 -19.27
CA ARG A 129 -19.22 -1.60 -18.97
C ARG A 129 -19.59 -0.12 -18.92
N VAL A 130 -18.72 0.73 -18.38
CA VAL A 130 -18.99 2.15 -18.18
C VAL A 130 -18.44 2.95 -19.37
N ARG A 131 -19.31 3.71 -20.05
CA ARG A 131 -18.94 4.47 -21.27
C ARG A 131 -19.30 5.94 -21.18
N ASP A 132 -20.28 6.31 -20.36
CA ASP A 132 -20.91 7.63 -20.36
C ASP A 132 -20.30 8.58 -19.31
N VAL A 133 -19.37 8.08 -18.49
CA VAL A 133 -18.66 8.86 -17.47
C VAL A 133 -17.19 8.47 -17.47
N PRO A 134 -16.28 9.37 -17.03
CA PRO A 134 -14.86 9.05 -16.93
C PRO A 134 -14.60 7.83 -16.05
N VAL A 135 -13.74 6.93 -16.52
CA VAL A 135 -13.23 5.78 -15.78
C VAL A 135 -11.72 5.92 -15.65
N VAL A 136 -11.27 6.20 -14.45
CA VAL A 136 -9.85 6.39 -14.12
C VAL A 136 -9.39 5.33 -13.12
N ALA A 137 -8.09 5.09 -13.00
CA ALA A 137 -7.62 4.08 -12.06
C ALA A 137 -6.28 4.45 -11.41
N VAL A 138 -6.12 4.03 -10.13
CA VAL A 138 -4.87 4.13 -9.38
C VAL A 138 -4.12 2.82 -9.44
N CYS A 139 -2.84 2.87 -9.84
CA CYS A 139 -1.90 1.76 -9.77
C CYS A 139 -1.34 1.62 -8.35
N HIS A 140 -1.37 0.40 -7.79
CA HIS A 140 -0.84 0.11 -6.45
C HIS A 140 0.40 -0.80 -6.47
N SER A 141 1.11 -0.90 -7.59
CA SER A 141 2.31 -1.71 -7.85
C SER A 141 2.07 -3.22 -7.89
N THR A 142 1.20 -3.76 -7.05
CA THR A 142 0.86 -5.20 -7.06
C THR A 142 0.16 -5.63 -8.34
N ASP A 143 -0.54 -4.74 -9.02
CA ASP A 143 -1.15 -4.92 -10.33
C ASP A 143 -0.09 -5.13 -11.43
N LEU A 144 0.95 -4.30 -11.49
CA LEU A 144 2.07 -4.49 -12.42
C LEU A 144 2.81 -5.82 -12.16
N ARG A 145 2.97 -6.18 -10.86
CA ARG A 145 3.54 -7.46 -10.48
C ARG A 145 2.68 -8.63 -10.98
N GLN A 146 1.36 -8.59 -10.82
CA GLN A 146 0.45 -9.61 -11.32
C GLN A 146 0.54 -9.73 -12.85
N LEU A 147 0.51 -8.62 -13.57
CA LEU A 147 0.63 -8.61 -15.03
C LEU A 147 1.95 -9.20 -15.53
N ARG A 148 3.04 -9.12 -14.75
CA ARG A 148 4.34 -9.72 -15.08
C ARG A 148 4.43 -11.18 -14.71
N SER A 149 3.77 -11.62 -13.64
CA SER A 149 3.97 -12.94 -13.05
C SER A 149 3.17 -14.06 -13.71
N HIS A 150 2.04 -13.75 -14.37
CA HIS A 150 1.21 -14.74 -15.06
C HIS A 150 0.37 -14.10 -16.19
N ALA A 151 -0.24 -14.93 -17.02
CA ALA A 151 -0.93 -14.49 -18.25
C ALA A 151 -2.47 -14.42 -18.14
N LEU A 152 -3.05 -14.57 -16.93
CA LEU A 152 -4.52 -14.54 -16.77
C LEU A 152 -5.11 -13.25 -17.33
N GLU A 153 -5.93 -13.36 -18.37
CA GLU A 153 -6.62 -12.24 -19.06
C GLU A 153 -5.72 -11.02 -19.38
N ARG A 154 -4.38 -11.21 -19.44
CA ARG A 154 -3.40 -10.11 -19.59
C ARG A 154 -3.73 -9.21 -20.77
N ASP A 155 -3.97 -9.78 -21.95
CA ASP A 155 -4.23 -8.99 -23.18
C ASP A 155 -5.50 -8.16 -23.06
N ARG A 156 -6.54 -8.74 -22.48
CA ARG A 156 -7.81 -8.05 -22.20
C ARG A 156 -7.63 -6.94 -21.18
N ILE A 157 -6.94 -7.22 -20.06
CA ILE A 157 -6.65 -6.24 -19.02
C ILE A 157 -5.85 -5.07 -19.61
N VAL A 158 -4.75 -5.34 -20.30
CA VAL A 158 -3.91 -4.31 -20.93
C VAL A 158 -4.72 -3.50 -21.95
N SER A 159 -5.52 -4.17 -22.81
CA SER A 159 -6.39 -3.47 -23.77
C SER A 159 -7.41 -2.56 -23.08
N ALA A 160 -7.98 -2.97 -21.97
CA ALA A 160 -8.93 -2.14 -21.23
C ALA A 160 -8.23 -0.97 -20.50
N VAL A 161 -7.07 -1.21 -19.86
CA VAL A 161 -6.27 -0.18 -19.18
C VAL A 161 -5.84 0.92 -20.14
N ARG A 162 -5.47 0.59 -21.38
CA ARG A 162 -5.17 1.58 -22.43
C ARG A 162 -6.35 2.49 -22.79
N ARG A 163 -7.57 2.08 -22.51
CA ARG A 163 -8.79 2.86 -22.78
C ARG A 163 -9.32 3.62 -21.57
N LEU A 164 -8.62 3.57 -20.42
CA LEU A 164 -8.95 4.42 -19.30
C LEU A 164 -8.76 5.88 -19.65
N ASP A 165 -9.58 6.75 -19.10
CA ASP A 165 -9.52 8.18 -19.38
C ASP A 165 -8.28 8.81 -18.75
N ALA A 166 -7.85 8.34 -17.57
CA ALA A 166 -6.55 8.60 -16.97
C ALA A 166 -6.09 7.43 -16.08
N VAL A 167 -4.77 7.33 -15.89
CA VAL A 167 -4.13 6.37 -14.99
C VAL A 167 -3.28 7.13 -14.00
N PHE A 168 -3.42 6.80 -12.71
CA PHE A 168 -2.69 7.44 -11.64
C PHE A 168 -1.58 6.54 -11.11
N ALA A 169 -0.37 7.10 -11.11
CA ALA A 169 0.81 6.49 -10.53
C ALA A 169 1.14 7.12 -9.17
N LEU A 170 1.77 6.37 -8.28
CA LEU A 170 2.21 6.88 -6.98
C LEU A 170 3.51 7.68 -7.09
N HIS A 171 4.40 7.34 -8.04
CA HIS A 171 5.68 8.01 -8.28
C HIS A 171 6.11 7.87 -9.75
N ALA A 172 7.12 8.64 -10.17
CA ALA A 172 7.54 8.73 -11.57
C ALA A 172 8.00 7.37 -12.14
N GLU A 173 8.82 6.63 -11.41
CA GLU A 173 9.26 5.28 -11.83
C GLU A 173 8.07 4.34 -12.10
N GLN A 174 7.02 4.40 -11.25
CA GLN A 174 5.82 3.61 -11.49
C GLN A 174 5.07 4.07 -12.75
N ALA A 175 5.06 5.38 -13.03
CA ALA A 175 4.45 5.91 -14.26
C ALA A 175 5.15 5.35 -15.51
N GLU A 176 6.49 5.29 -15.52
CA GLU A 176 7.26 4.66 -16.59
C GLU A 176 6.92 3.17 -16.73
N GLN A 177 6.85 2.45 -15.60
CA GLN A 177 6.50 1.03 -15.60
C GLN A 177 5.08 0.76 -16.12
N ILE A 178 4.12 1.64 -15.83
CA ILE A 178 2.75 1.56 -16.39
C ILE A 178 2.81 1.70 -17.92
N GLY A 179 3.55 2.68 -18.43
CA GLY A 179 3.75 2.86 -19.87
C GLY A 179 4.36 1.61 -20.52
N LEU A 180 5.41 1.05 -19.93
CA LEU A 180 6.10 -0.15 -20.44
C LEU A 180 5.24 -1.42 -20.40
N VAL A 181 4.50 -1.66 -19.31
CA VAL A 181 3.75 -2.91 -19.09
C VAL A 181 2.38 -2.87 -19.75
N CYS A 182 1.67 -1.74 -19.64
CA CYS A 182 0.32 -1.59 -20.12
C CYS A 182 0.22 -0.86 -21.46
N GLY A 183 1.27 -0.17 -21.89
CA GLY A 183 1.28 0.63 -23.13
C GLY A 183 0.29 1.79 -23.08
N VAL A 184 0.11 2.39 -21.92
CA VAL A 184 -0.67 3.63 -21.75
C VAL A 184 0.21 4.81 -22.21
N ASP A 185 -0.37 5.76 -22.92
CA ASP A 185 0.31 6.97 -23.38
C ASP A 185 0.70 7.84 -22.18
N ALA A 186 1.90 8.44 -22.22
CA ALA A 186 2.47 9.17 -21.10
C ALA A 186 1.64 10.38 -20.65
N ASP A 187 0.92 11.02 -21.57
CA ASP A 187 0.02 12.16 -21.30
C ASP A 187 -1.24 11.77 -20.50
N ARG A 188 -1.57 10.49 -20.45
CA ARG A 188 -2.66 9.93 -19.64
C ARG A 188 -2.21 9.33 -18.31
N ILE A 189 -0.89 9.34 -18.01
CA ILE A 189 -0.36 8.84 -16.77
C ILE A 189 0.02 10.03 -15.88
N HIS A 190 -0.60 10.15 -14.71
CA HIS A 190 -0.39 11.26 -13.78
C HIS A 190 0.13 10.79 -12.45
N VAL A 191 1.19 11.41 -11.94
CA VAL A 191 1.73 11.09 -10.61
C VAL A 191 0.94 11.85 -9.56
N ILE A 192 0.27 11.11 -8.67
CA ILE A 192 -0.57 11.68 -7.61
C ILE A 192 0.02 11.49 -6.20
N GLY A 193 0.98 10.58 -6.03
CA GLY A 193 1.58 10.29 -4.72
C GLY A 193 0.64 9.56 -3.79
N THR A 194 0.81 9.84 -2.51
CA THR A 194 0.02 9.28 -1.42
C THR A 194 -0.27 10.36 -0.38
N GLY A 195 -1.01 10.00 0.67
CA GLY A 195 -1.29 10.85 1.82
C GLY A 195 -1.15 10.09 3.14
N TYR A 196 -1.33 10.79 4.26
CA TYR A 196 -1.51 10.24 5.58
C TYR A 196 -2.59 11.05 6.33
N ASP A 197 -3.18 10.47 7.36
CA ASP A 197 -4.15 11.19 8.19
C ASP A 197 -3.42 11.95 9.31
N HIS A 198 -3.20 13.24 9.10
CA HIS A 198 -2.50 14.13 10.05
C HIS A 198 -3.27 14.35 11.37
N ARG A 199 -4.57 14.02 11.41
CA ARG A 199 -5.39 14.07 12.64
C ARG A 199 -5.08 12.89 13.56
N VAL A 200 -4.64 11.78 12.98
CA VAL A 200 -4.30 10.53 13.68
C VAL A 200 -2.79 10.46 13.93
N PHE A 201 -2.02 10.55 12.85
CA PHE A 201 -0.57 10.45 12.89
C PHE A 201 0.03 11.84 13.05
N CYS A 202 0.33 12.20 14.27
CA CYS A 202 0.99 13.44 14.64
C CYS A 202 1.82 13.24 15.90
N ARG A 203 2.72 14.17 16.17
CA ARG A 203 3.51 14.18 17.40
C ARG A 203 2.60 14.45 18.60
N ASP A 204 2.97 13.86 19.74
CA ASP A 204 2.34 14.15 21.02
C ASP A 204 3.44 14.35 22.07
N ALA A 205 3.56 15.56 22.59
CA ALA A 205 4.56 15.90 23.59
C ALA A 205 4.35 15.15 24.93
N ASN A 206 3.15 14.62 25.18
CA ASN A 206 2.84 13.86 26.41
C ASN A 206 3.27 12.38 26.32
N VAL A 207 3.60 11.88 25.13
CA VAL A 207 4.11 10.52 24.95
C VAL A 207 5.64 10.55 25.03
N ALA A 208 6.19 9.97 26.08
CA ALA A 208 7.63 9.83 26.23
C ALA A 208 8.18 8.84 25.19
N ARG A 209 9.09 9.33 24.37
CA ARG A 209 9.85 8.50 23.43
C ARG A 209 10.87 7.68 24.23
N GLN A 210 10.99 6.40 23.88
CA GLN A 210 11.98 5.52 24.50
C GLN A 210 13.30 5.60 23.74
N PRO A 211 14.38 6.14 24.33
CA PRO A 211 15.66 6.25 23.65
C PRO A 211 16.18 4.86 23.20
N GLY A 212 16.65 4.81 21.97
CA GLY A 212 17.18 3.59 21.38
C GLY A 212 16.11 2.57 20.90
N SER A 213 14.82 2.85 21.07
CA SER A 213 13.76 1.95 20.65
C SER A 213 13.51 2.00 19.14
N LEU A 214 13.25 0.83 18.57
CA LEU A 214 12.94 0.67 17.15
C LEU A 214 11.50 0.19 16.96
N ALA A 215 10.86 0.66 15.88
CA ALA A 215 9.60 0.13 15.39
C ALA A 215 9.71 -0.34 13.94
N TYR A 216 9.03 -1.42 13.63
CA TYR A 216 8.68 -1.86 12.29
C TYR A 216 7.16 -2.02 12.21
N VAL A 217 6.57 -1.61 11.11
CA VAL A 217 5.14 -1.79 10.83
C VAL A 217 4.97 -2.34 9.43
N GLY A 218 4.31 -3.49 9.35
CA GLY A 218 4.06 -4.16 8.06
C GLY A 218 3.81 -5.66 8.25
N LYS A 219 3.56 -6.36 7.15
CA LYS A 219 3.45 -7.81 7.18
C LYS A 219 4.75 -8.44 7.68
N ILE A 220 4.65 -9.38 8.60
CA ILE A 220 5.81 -10.13 9.11
C ILE A 220 6.14 -11.25 8.12
N CYS A 221 7.07 -10.94 7.19
CA CYS A 221 7.50 -11.87 6.15
C CYS A 221 8.88 -11.52 5.59
N PHE A 222 9.49 -12.46 4.85
CA PHE A 222 10.82 -12.32 4.26
C PHE A 222 10.92 -11.12 3.30
N LYS A 223 9.95 -10.96 2.40
CA LYS A 223 9.94 -9.87 1.39
C LYS A 223 9.92 -8.47 1.97
N LYS A 224 9.48 -8.35 3.22
CA LYS A 224 9.50 -7.09 3.98
C LYS A 224 10.79 -6.92 4.79
N GLY A 225 11.79 -7.78 4.58
CA GLY A 225 13.11 -7.69 5.20
C GLY A 225 13.12 -7.92 6.71
N VAL A 226 12.06 -8.49 7.29
CA VAL A 226 11.93 -8.65 8.75
C VAL A 226 13.00 -9.58 9.31
N GLU A 227 13.34 -10.66 8.61
CA GLU A 227 14.43 -11.55 9.01
C GLU A 227 15.78 -10.80 9.07
N SER A 228 16.07 -10.00 8.03
CA SER A 228 17.28 -9.18 7.98
C SER A 228 17.31 -8.11 9.07
N LEU A 229 16.15 -7.50 9.41
CA LEU A 229 16.06 -6.56 10.52
C LEU A 229 16.41 -7.21 11.86
N VAL A 230 15.82 -8.37 12.16
CA VAL A 230 16.09 -9.10 13.43
C VAL A 230 17.57 -9.51 13.50
N ARG A 231 18.17 -9.92 12.39
CA ARG A 231 19.62 -10.22 12.33
C ARG A 231 20.45 -8.94 12.53
N ALA A 232 20.11 -7.87 11.84
CA ALA A 232 20.86 -6.60 11.90
C ALA A 232 20.93 -6.02 13.31
N VAL A 233 19.80 -6.03 14.08
CA VAL A 233 19.80 -5.50 15.45
C VAL A 233 20.64 -6.31 16.41
N SER A 234 20.94 -7.58 16.10
CA SER A 234 21.79 -8.47 16.90
C SER A 234 23.29 -8.41 16.52
N LEU A 235 23.62 -7.73 15.42
CA LEU A 235 25.02 -7.60 14.99
C LEU A 235 25.80 -6.69 15.97
N PRO A 236 27.07 -7.02 16.26
CA PRO A 236 27.93 -6.12 17.05
C PRO A 236 28.13 -4.81 16.30
N ILE A 237 28.04 -3.70 17.02
CA ILE A 237 28.26 -2.34 16.54
C ILE A 237 29.52 -1.82 17.24
N ASP A 238 30.52 -1.45 16.45
CA ASP A 238 31.74 -0.83 16.95
C ASP A 238 31.44 0.68 17.15
N ASP A 239 31.67 1.19 18.34
CA ASP A 239 31.50 2.61 18.73
C ASP A 239 30.11 3.24 18.48
N GLY A 240 29.07 2.44 18.22
CA GLY A 240 27.70 2.90 17.93
C GLY A 240 26.73 2.76 19.09
N VAL A 241 25.58 3.46 18.97
CA VAL A 241 24.46 3.32 19.89
C VAL A 241 23.68 2.05 19.54
N ARG A 242 23.58 1.12 20.51
CA ARG A 242 22.80 -0.11 20.33
C ARG A 242 21.31 0.13 20.53
N PRO A 243 20.45 -0.57 19.77
CA PRO A 243 19.01 -0.57 20.03
C PRO A 243 18.70 -1.06 21.43
N SER A 244 17.76 -0.40 22.13
CA SER A 244 17.24 -0.82 23.42
C SER A 244 16.12 -1.86 23.28
N GLY A 245 15.48 -1.94 22.13
CA GLY A 245 14.43 -2.89 21.81
C GLY A 245 13.85 -2.65 20.42
N LEU A 246 13.17 -3.66 19.87
CA LEU A 246 12.49 -3.62 18.59
C LEU A 246 11.05 -4.11 18.75
N VAL A 247 10.08 -3.33 18.32
CA VAL A 247 8.68 -3.76 18.21
C VAL A 247 8.34 -4.03 16.74
N LEU A 248 7.88 -5.25 16.46
CA LEU A 248 7.41 -5.70 15.14
C LEU A 248 5.87 -5.71 15.15
N VAL A 249 5.27 -4.73 14.48
CA VAL A 249 3.81 -4.58 14.38
C VAL A 249 3.33 -5.10 13.04
N GLY A 250 2.40 -6.04 13.06
CA GLY A 250 1.77 -6.54 11.85
C GLY A 250 1.29 -7.97 11.91
N GLY A 251 0.54 -8.35 10.91
CA GLY A 251 0.01 -9.70 10.80
C GLY A 251 1.03 -10.70 10.25
N ARG A 252 0.77 -11.99 10.50
CA ARG A 252 1.52 -13.10 9.93
C ARG A 252 1.46 -13.07 8.40
N GLY A 253 2.59 -13.40 7.77
CA GLY A 253 2.66 -13.77 6.37
C GLY A 253 2.42 -15.27 6.19
N ASP A 254 3.42 -15.95 5.62
CA ASP A 254 3.48 -17.41 5.57
C ASP A 254 3.85 -17.97 6.94
N ASP A 255 3.22 -19.10 7.35
CA ASP A 255 3.43 -19.67 8.69
C ASP A 255 4.87 -20.18 8.90
N ALA A 256 5.50 -20.73 7.86
CA ALA A 256 6.89 -21.21 7.95
C ALA A 256 7.88 -20.04 8.06
N GLU A 257 7.64 -18.95 7.32
CA GLU A 257 8.41 -17.71 7.44
C GLU A 257 8.23 -17.11 8.84
N TYR A 258 7.00 -17.02 9.32
CA TYR A 258 6.71 -16.47 10.63
C TYR A 258 7.39 -17.27 11.76
N ALA A 259 7.33 -18.60 11.70
CA ALA A 259 8.02 -19.47 12.68
C ALA A 259 9.55 -19.30 12.64
N ARG A 260 10.16 -19.00 11.48
CA ARG A 260 11.59 -18.64 11.41
C ARG A 260 11.88 -17.32 12.11
N ILE A 261 11.03 -16.32 11.88
CA ILE A 261 11.17 -15.01 12.52
C ILE A 261 11.00 -15.14 14.04
N GLU A 262 10.01 -15.91 14.53
CA GLU A 262 9.85 -16.19 15.97
C GLU A 262 11.11 -16.80 16.60
N ARG A 263 11.75 -17.76 15.92
CA ARG A 263 13.01 -18.32 16.42
C ARG A 263 14.15 -17.30 16.43
N LEU A 264 14.25 -16.46 15.39
CA LEU A 264 15.26 -15.40 15.34
C LEU A 264 15.03 -14.36 16.45
N THR A 265 13.79 -13.95 16.71
CA THR A 265 13.48 -13.00 17.78
C THR A 265 13.80 -13.58 19.16
N ALA A 266 13.55 -14.86 19.38
CA ALA A 266 13.88 -15.55 20.64
C ALA A 266 15.40 -15.71 20.87
N ALA A 267 16.20 -15.71 19.80
CA ALA A 267 17.65 -15.81 19.86
C ALA A 267 18.37 -14.44 19.81
N SER A 268 17.63 -13.35 19.71
CA SER A 268 18.20 -12.01 19.60
C SER A 268 18.72 -11.51 20.96
N ASP A 269 19.90 -10.89 20.96
CA ASP A 269 20.48 -10.20 22.13
C ASP A 269 19.75 -8.88 22.47
N VAL A 270 19.00 -8.33 21.51
CA VAL A 270 18.14 -7.16 21.69
C VAL A 270 16.70 -7.64 21.92
N PRO A 271 15.97 -7.13 22.91
CA PRO A 271 14.57 -7.48 23.12
C PRO A 271 13.72 -7.21 21.88
N VAL A 272 13.11 -8.24 21.30
CA VAL A 272 12.21 -8.12 20.15
C VAL A 272 10.80 -8.56 20.52
N THR A 273 9.83 -7.68 20.31
CA THR A 273 8.41 -7.94 20.61
C THR A 273 7.63 -8.12 19.30
N LEU A 274 6.99 -9.26 19.13
CA LEU A 274 5.99 -9.50 18.08
C LEU A 274 4.62 -9.02 18.58
N ALA A 275 4.25 -7.79 18.26
CA ALA A 275 3.02 -7.16 18.79
C ALA A 275 1.73 -7.63 18.09
N GLY A 276 1.86 -8.37 16.96
CA GLY A 276 0.71 -8.70 16.15
C GLY A 276 0.12 -7.46 15.45
N ARG A 277 -1.13 -7.55 15.01
CA ARG A 277 -1.86 -6.41 14.48
C ARG A 277 -2.34 -5.53 15.63
N LEU A 278 -2.12 -4.25 15.51
CA LEU A 278 -2.63 -3.23 16.41
C LEU A 278 -3.78 -2.47 15.74
N ASP A 279 -4.68 -1.93 16.55
CA ASP A 279 -5.63 -0.92 16.12
C ASP A 279 -4.92 0.42 15.87
N SER A 280 -5.66 1.41 15.36
CA SER A 280 -5.11 2.73 15.04
C SER A 280 -4.41 3.39 16.24
N ASP A 281 -5.00 3.32 17.42
CA ASP A 281 -4.42 3.90 18.63
C ASP A 281 -3.15 3.19 19.08
N GLY A 282 -3.13 1.86 18.99
CA GLY A 282 -1.95 1.05 19.27
C GLY A 282 -0.81 1.33 18.30
N LEU A 283 -1.14 1.50 17.02
CA LEU A 283 -0.19 1.83 15.97
C LEU A 283 0.45 3.22 16.19
N VAL A 284 -0.38 4.23 16.48
CA VAL A 284 0.08 5.59 16.81
C VAL A 284 0.98 5.58 18.04
N ARG A 285 0.61 4.82 19.09
CA ARG A 285 1.45 4.68 20.29
C ARG A 285 2.80 4.03 19.96
N ALA A 286 2.81 2.98 19.12
CA ALA A 286 4.05 2.33 18.68
C ALA A 286 4.99 3.31 17.97
N TYR A 287 4.49 4.11 17.05
CA TYR A 287 5.30 5.15 16.40
C TYR A 287 5.77 6.23 17.38
N ARG A 288 4.88 6.81 18.19
CA ARG A 288 5.21 7.91 19.11
C ARG A 288 6.22 7.51 20.17
N SER A 289 6.18 6.26 20.64
CA SER A 289 7.12 5.76 21.64
C SER A 289 8.48 5.35 21.07
N SER A 290 8.59 5.14 19.76
CA SER A 290 9.82 4.65 19.14
C SER A 290 10.71 5.79 18.67
N ASP A 291 12.03 5.61 18.77
CA ASP A 291 13.02 6.58 18.34
C ASP A 291 13.28 6.51 16.84
N VAL A 292 13.40 5.30 16.32
CA VAL A 292 13.64 5.04 14.89
C VAL A 292 12.61 4.06 14.36
N PHE A 293 12.04 4.38 13.21
CA PHE A 293 11.24 3.46 12.42
C PHE A 293 12.13 2.82 11.34
N VAL A 294 12.05 1.50 11.17
CA VAL A 294 12.87 0.78 10.18
C VAL A 294 11.99 0.08 9.17
N LEU A 295 12.21 0.36 7.87
CA LEU A 295 11.54 -0.28 6.75
C LEU A 295 12.56 -0.97 5.82
N PRO A 296 12.97 -2.21 6.11
CA PRO A 296 14.01 -2.93 5.38
C PRO A 296 13.45 -3.72 4.18
N SER A 297 12.30 -3.30 3.65
CA SER A 297 11.58 -3.99 2.57
C SER A 297 12.41 -4.12 1.30
N PHE A 298 12.23 -5.21 0.57
CA PHE A 298 12.84 -5.43 -0.74
C PHE A 298 11.97 -4.94 -1.90
N TYR A 299 10.70 -4.66 -1.64
CA TYR A 299 9.77 -4.10 -2.61
C TYR A 299 8.65 -3.32 -1.92
N GLU A 300 8.40 -2.09 -2.41
CA GLU A 300 7.29 -1.22 -2.00
C GLU A 300 6.75 -0.43 -3.20
N GLY A 301 5.50 0.02 -3.10
CA GLY A 301 5.00 1.12 -3.91
C GLY A 301 5.43 2.47 -3.29
N LEU A 302 4.49 3.13 -2.60
CA LEU A 302 4.85 4.18 -1.63
C LEU A 302 4.40 3.73 -0.24
N PRO A 303 5.34 3.47 0.69
CA PRO A 303 5.02 2.92 2.00
C PRO A 303 4.42 4.00 2.91
N LEU A 304 3.09 3.97 3.12
CA LEU A 304 2.37 4.88 4.01
C LEU A 304 2.98 4.92 5.41
N VAL A 305 3.35 3.75 5.91
CA VAL A 305 3.95 3.56 7.25
C VAL A 305 5.20 4.41 7.50
N THR A 306 5.95 4.74 6.44
CA THR A 306 7.12 5.63 6.55
C THR A 306 6.69 7.07 6.81
N ILE A 307 5.65 7.55 6.13
CA ILE A 307 5.13 8.91 6.29
C ILE A 307 4.45 9.05 7.65
N GLU A 308 3.68 8.04 8.07
CA GLU A 308 3.05 7.97 9.38
C GLU A 308 4.08 8.01 10.51
N ALA A 309 5.18 7.26 10.38
CA ALA A 309 6.28 7.25 11.34
C ALA A 309 6.96 8.63 11.43
N LEU A 310 7.26 9.27 10.28
CA LEU A 310 7.79 10.63 10.23
C LEU A 310 6.85 11.63 10.90
N ALA A 311 5.55 11.56 10.61
CA ALA A 311 4.52 12.41 11.20
C ALA A 311 4.45 12.26 12.73
N CYS A 312 4.62 11.04 13.23
CA CYS A 312 4.73 10.76 14.66
C CYS A 312 6.09 11.14 15.26
N GLY A 313 7.04 11.64 14.45
CA GLY A 313 8.35 12.15 14.87
C GLY A 313 9.46 11.10 14.94
N CYS A 314 9.30 9.90 14.40
CA CYS A 314 10.40 8.96 14.24
C CYS A 314 11.44 9.48 13.26
N LYS A 315 12.71 9.14 13.49
CA LYS A 315 13.70 9.06 12.42
C LYS A 315 13.44 7.77 11.63
N VAL A 316 13.82 7.71 10.38
CA VAL A 316 13.55 6.57 9.52
C VAL A 316 14.84 5.95 9.00
N VAL A 317 14.91 4.63 9.00
CA VAL A 317 15.89 3.83 8.24
C VAL A 317 15.12 3.03 7.22
N ALA A 318 15.43 3.15 5.94
CA ALA A 318 14.70 2.46 4.89
C ALA A 318 15.63 1.96 3.79
N THR A 319 15.24 0.87 3.14
CA THR A 319 15.91 0.40 1.92
C THR A 319 15.75 1.43 0.81
N ASP A 320 16.84 1.72 0.11
CA ASP A 320 16.85 2.56 -1.09
C ASP A 320 16.20 1.79 -2.24
N LEU A 321 14.88 1.97 -2.38
CA LEU A 321 14.08 1.32 -3.41
C LEU A 321 13.81 2.27 -4.58
N PRO A 322 13.83 1.78 -5.82
CA PRO A 322 13.46 2.55 -7.01
C PRO A 322 12.10 3.23 -6.83
N GLY A 323 12.03 4.54 -7.13
CA GLY A 323 10.81 5.34 -7.02
C GLY A 323 10.50 5.83 -5.60
N VAL A 324 10.81 5.09 -4.54
CA VAL A 324 10.52 5.50 -3.16
C VAL A 324 11.44 6.63 -2.71
N ARG A 325 12.77 6.41 -2.78
CA ARG A 325 13.74 7.43 -2.38
C ARG A 325 13.63 8.70 -3.21
N PRO A 326 13.63 8.67 -4.56
CA PRO A 326 13.48 9.88 -5.36
C PRO A 326 12.19 10.64 -5.06
N TRP A 327 11.08 9.92 -4.85
CA TRP A 327 9.81 10.56 -4.50
C TRP A 327 9.88 11.24 -3.12
N MET A 328 10.45 10.56 -2.12
CA MET A 328 10.57 11.12 -0.78
C MET A 328 11.48 12.35 -0.77
N GLU A 329 12.64 12.30 -1.44
CA GLU A 329 13.57 13.43 -1.52
C GLU A 329 12.95 14.65 -2.23
N ALA A 330 12.14 14.41 -3.27
CA ALA A 330 11.44 15.47 -4.00
C ALA A 330 10.24 16.04 -3.23
N THR A 331 9.48 15.20 -2.51
CA THR A 331 8.22 15.58 -1.87
C THR A 331 8.40 16.01 -0.41
N LEU A 332 9.35 15.41 0.28
CA LEU A 332 9.66 15.59 1.70
C LEU A 332 11.15 15.94 1.88
N PRO A 333 11.64 17.04 1.29
CA PRO A 333 13.03 17.43 1.43
C PRO A 333 13.37 17.63 2.91
N SER A 334 14.55 17.19 3.33
CA SER A 334 15.02 17.21 4.72
C SER A 334 14.30 16.23 5.68
N ALA A 335 13.50 15.30 5.19
CA ALA A 335 13.00 14.21 6.03
C ALA A 335 14.18 13.42 6.63
N PRO A 336 14.17 13.10 7.92
CA PRO A 336 15.24 12.38 8.59
C PRO A 336 15.24 10.90 8.21
N VAL A 337 15.62 10.60 6.98
CA VAL A 337 15.69 9.24 6.44
C VAL A 337 17.14 8.85 6.15
N THR A 338 17.59 7.76 6.75
CA THR A 338 18.85 7.10 6.43
C THR A 338 18.58 5.97 5.46
N TRP A 339 19.15 6.04 4.26
CA TRP A 339 18.95 5.07 3.20
C TRP A 339 19.97 3.94 3.25
N VAL A 340 19.51 2.71 3.11
CA VAL A 340 20.34 1.49 3.01
C VAL A 340 20.26 0.96 1.59
N ALA A 341 21.42 0.77 0.95
CA ALA A 341 21.45 0.24 -0.42
C ALA A 341 20.72 -1.11 -0.53
N SER A 342 19.84 -1.23 -1.50
CA SER A 342 19.14 -2.50 -1.77
C SER A 342 20.14 -3.59 -2.17
N PRO A 343 19.97 -4.84 -1.71
CA PRO A 343 20.74 -5.97 -2.26
C PRO A 343 20.39 -6.18 -3.74
N ARG A 344 21.25 -6.87 -4.48
CA ARG A 344 20.87 -7.29 -5.84
C ARG A 344 19.65 -8.18 -5.79
N MET A 345 18.78 -8.05 -6.78
CA MET A 345 17.52 -8.78 -6.83
C MET A 345 17.58 -9.89 -7.88
N THR A 346 17.04 -11.06 -7.55
CA THR A 346 16.85 -12.17 -8.51
C THR A 346 15.50 -12.07 -9.22
N ASP A 347 14.53 -11.43 -8.58
CA ASP A 347 13.17 -11.18 -9.05
C ASP A 347 12.68 -9.86 -8.43
N VAL A 348 11.48 -9.43 -8.75
CA VAL A 348 10.89 -8.14 -8.32
C VAL A 348 10.96 -7.93 -6.80
N ASP A 349 10.84 -8.99 -6.01
CA ASP A 349 10.76 -8.91 -4.53
C ASP A 349 11.63 -9.96 -3.81
N THR A 350 12.60 -10.56 -4.52
CA THR A 350 13.47 -11.61 -3.99
C THR A 350 14.94 -11.19 -4.11
N PRO A 351 15.64 -10.93 -3.01
CA PRO A 351 17.05 -10.57 -3.01
C PRO A 351 17.95 -11.77 -3.29
N VAL A 352 19.14 -11.49 -3.82
CA VAL A 352 20.23 -12.47 -3.92
C VAL A 352 20.68 -12.83 -2.50
N ALA A 353 20.52 -14.09 -2.11
CA ALA A 353 20.81 -14.55 -0.76
C ALA A 353 22.25 -14.26 -0.29
N ALA A 354 23.22 -14.31 -1.20
CA ALA A 354 24.63 -14.01 -0.90
C ALA A 354 24.87 -12.53 -0.52
N ASP A 355 23.99 -11.63 -0.88
CA ASP A 355 24.12 -10.20 -0.57
C ASP A 355 23.51 -9.83 0.78
N LEU A 356 22.66 -10.71 1.35
CA LEU A 356 21.94 -10.41 2.61
C LEU A 356 22.86 -10.10 3.79
N PRO A 357 24.00 -10.80 4.03
CA PRO A 357 24.88 -10.46 5.14
C PRO A 357 25.47 -9.05 5.04
N LEU A 358 25.76 -8.57 3.82
CA LEU A 358 26.25 -7.20 3.59
C LEU A 358 25.12 -6.17 3.82
N PHE A 359 23.91 -6.47 3.33
CA PHE A 359 22.72 -5.65 3.57
C PHE A 359 22.39 -5.55 5.08
N GLU A 360 22.43 -6.66 5.81
CA GLU A 360 22.18 -6.71 7.25
C GLU A 360 23.21 -5.88 8.04
N ARG A 361 24.49 -5.90 7.64
CA ARG A 361 25.52 -5.04 8.22
C ARG A 361 25.24 -3.57 7.94
N ALA A 362 24.96 -3.20 6.69
CA ALA A 362 24.63 -1.82 6.31
C ALA A 362 23.37 -1.32 7.04
N LEU A 363 22.39 -2.20 7.26
CA LEU A 363 21.18 -1.89 8.01
C LEU A 363 21.49 -1.63 9.50
N ALA A 364 22.37 -2.42 10.12
CA ALA A 364 22.82 -2.23 11.49
C ALA A 364 23.54 -0.88 11.65
N ASP A 365 24.45 -0.55 10.73
CA ASP A 365 25.20 0.71 10.75
C ASP A 365 24.27 1.93 10.56
N ALA A 366 23.30 1.83 9.64
CA ALA A 366 22.29 2.86 9.42
C ALA A 366 21.39 3.08 10.66
N ILE A 367 21.00 2.00 11.33
CA ILE A 367 20.25 2.08 12.60
C ILE A 367 21.08 2.80 13.66
N ALA A 368 22.34 2.44 13.85
CA ALA A 368 23.24 3.09 14.81
C ALA A 368 23.41 4.58 14.51
N GLN A 369 23.61 4.95 13.23
CA GLN A 369 23.67 6.34 12.78
C GLN A 369 22.36 7.09 13.09
N ALA A 370 21.21 6.51 12.79
CA ALA A 370 19.93 7.12 13.07
C ALA A 370 19.69 7.31 14.58
N LEU A 371 20.08 6.33 15.41
CA LEU A 371 19.97 6.43 16.87
C LEU A 371 20.86 7.55 17.44
N ALA A 372 22.07 7.74 16.91
CA ALA A 372 23.00 8.80 17.32
C ALA A 372 22.56 10.21 16.89
N ALA A 373 21.69 10.30 15.87
CA ALA A 373 21.19 11.59 15.39
C ALA A 373 20.21 12.24 16.39
N PRO A 374 20.12 13.60 16.43
CA PRO A 374 19.20 14.30 17.31
C PRO A 374 17.74 13.92 17.03
N PRO A 375 16.83 14.11 18.00
CA PRO A 375 15.40 13.87 17.80
C PRO A 375 14.85 14.66 16.61
N SER A 376 13.99 14.01 15.83
CA SER A 376 13.37 14.66 14.66
C SER A 376 12.36 15.71 15.08
N THR A 377 12.35 16.86 14.41
CA THR A 377 11.29 17.86 14.46
C THR A 377 10.54 17.97 13.12
N PHE A 378 10.83 17.09 12.20
CA PHE A 378 10.26 17.08 10.86
C PHE A 378 8.75 16.78 10.88
N GLU A 379 7.99 17.47 10.03
CA GLU A 379 6.56 17.24 9.80
C GLU A 379 6.30 17.10 8.29
N PRO A 380 5.68 16.01 7.82
CA PRO A 380 5.43 15.77 6.39
C PRO A 380 4.20 16.55 5.87
N SER A 381 4.10 17.85 6.16
CA SER A 381 2.95 18.70 5.84
C SER A 381 2.65 18.83 4.33
N ALA A 382 3.65 18.57 3.47
CA ALA A 382 3.48 18.57 2.02
C ALA A 382 2.67 17.38 1.48
N VAL A 383 2.41 16.38 2.31
CA VAL A 383 1.71 15.14 1.95
C VAL A 383 0.41 15.05 2.73
N SER A 384 -0.73 14.98 2.03
CA SER A 384 -2.04 14.77 2.64
C SER A 384 -2.97 14.04 1.67
N TRP A 385 -4.00 13.37 2.22
CA TRP A 385 -5.03 12.74 1.39
C TRP A 385 -5.84 13.77 0.63
N GLU A 386 -6.07 14.95 1.20
CA GLU A 386 -6.72 16.10 0.56
C GLU A 386 -5.94 16.52 -0.70
N ALA A 387 -4.62 16.71 -0.60
CA ALA A 387 -3.79 17.05 -1.73
C ALA A 387 -3.74 15.94 -2.79
N CYS A 388 -3.78 14.67 -2.39
CA CYS A 388 -3.85 13.53 -3.28
C CYS A 388 -5.17 13.55 -4.07
N LEU A 389 -6.32 13.71 -3.39
CA LEU A 389 -7.62 13.83 -4.02
C LEU A 389 -7.70 15.04 -4.96
N ALA A 390 -7.19 16.20 -4.54
CA ALA A 390 -7.17 17.40 -5.37
C ALA A 390 -6.41 17.19 -6.70
N ARG A 391 -5.28 16.43 -6.67
CA ARG A 391 -4.57 16.07 -7.91
C ARG A 391 -5.40 15.17 -8.82
N ILE A 392 -6.13 14.20 -8.27
CA ILE A 392 -7.05 13.34 -9.05
C ILE A 392 -8.13 14.19 -9.70
N LEU A 393 -8.83 15.01 -8.90
CA LEU A 393 -9.94 15.83 -9.38
C LEU A 393 -9.50 16.86 -10.43
N LYS A 394 -8.33 17.47 -10.28
CA LYS A 394 -7.76 18.37 -11.29
C LYS A 394 -7.60 17.69 -12.66
N VAL A 395 -7.18 16.42 -12.68
CA VAL A 395 -7.07 15.67 -13.95
C VAL A 395 -8.46 15.39 -14.51
N VAL A 396 -9.42 15.00 -13.66
CA VAL A 396 -10.81 14.74 -14.10
C VAL A 396 -11.47 15.99 -14.67
N ASP A 397 -11.29 17.15 -14.04
CA ASP A 397 -11.80 18.44 -14.57
C ASP A 397 -11.26 18.77 -15.97
N LEU A 398 -9.98 18.44 -16.24
CA LEU A 398 -9.37 18.62 -17.56
C LEU A 398 -9.97 17.67 -18.62
N LEU A 399 -10.36 16.44 -18.21
CA LEU A 399 -11.03 15.49 -19.11
C LEU A 399 -12.43 16.00 -19.51
N GLU A 400 -13.18 16.56 -18.56
CA GLU A 400 -14.52 17.13 -18.82
C GLU A 400 -14.43 18.40 -19.67
N GLY A 401 -13.46 19.29 -19.43
CA GLY A 401 -13.24 20.51 -20.19
C GLY A 401 -12.81 20.25 -21.65
N GLY A 402 -12.13 19.15 -21.92
CA GLY A 402 -11.72 18.74 -23.28
C GLY A 402 -12.85 18.13 -24.12
N LEU A 403 -13.98 17.73 -23.51
CA LEU A 403 -15.15 17.20 -24.21
C LEU A 403 -16.11 18.30 -24.69
N CYS A 404 -15.92 19.55 -24.27
CA CYS A 404 -16.76 20.72 -24.63
C CYS A 404 -16.12 21.66 -25.68
N GLY A 405 -15.00 21.25 -26.31
CA GLY A 405 -14.26 22.05 -27.30
C GLY A 405 -14.40 21.55 -28.73
#